data_54fdc4139cda44d0bd13dd98a0727688
#
_entry.id   54fdc4139cda44d0bd13dd98a0727688
#
_cell.length_a   1.000
_cell.length_b   1.000
_cell.length_c   1.000
_cell.angle_alpha   90.00
_cell.angle_beta   90.00
_cell.angle_gamma   90.00
#
_symmetry.space_group_name_H-M   'P 1'
#
loop_
_entity.id
_entity.type
_entity.pdbx_description
1 polymer ?
#
loop_
_entity_poly.entity_id
_entity_poly.type
_entity_poly.pdbx_seq_one_letter_code
_entity_poly.pdbx_strand_id
1 'polypeptide(L)'
;MLTQIANRDSRPSFWPRVREFAVPPSMIETATARRHVGDWAGACAAAGIDVDLNLRSLARTHGRELAAHVRADLRHLAPDLLRWHMPRIAPDGLLRPGLTIALARYETAGPNGACRLHLVVRTPPAWADAGQRISLTLWDGSHSGAGFPGPPHPHPHPSRRFRLDLHRHLWDARRTDELRIRSGADRLSAAARPAPDQVPAGPDQLGTVRQERPCAVDRWAAEAGILLHAEGRAAGTVVVRFGARHRLLLEVTADADGAEPPLFRIAPASREHGPTALPVLPDAATWVLPDLELLRTGSIEADRLHPLVASALVPDHAPTDRPRVPDRAGRTGLVECRGAQHRIGLVDGVLAPLDHDPAEIRREELLVALTGVPLPCLQAIDEAHRRPDCLDGVRERLVHGDIAGALAVVEGLLGPDALLRGGALRDELEAAAQRRIRYGLFRADMLDPAPGRVHVHPDRARPRGRRSHPRHTTSR
;
A
#
# COMPACT_ATOMS: atom_id res chain seq x y z
N MET A 1 9.98 -11.80 23.68
CA MET A 1 8.76 -12.61 23.87
C MET A 1 7.48 -11.78 23.98
N LEU A 2 7.56 -10.47 24.23
CA LEU A 2 6.39 -9.55 24.33
C LEU A 2 5.86 -9.03 22.99
N THR A 3 6.63 -9.11 21.92
CA THR A 3 6.26 -8.61 20.57
C THR A 3 5.32 -9.54 19.78
N GLN A 4 5.11 -10.78 20.22
CA GLN A 4 4.23 -11.75 19.52
C GLN A 4 2.76 -11.69 19.98
N ILE A 5 2.47 -11.16 21.16
CA ILE A 5 1.11 -11.14 21.73
C ILE A 5 0.31 -9.94 21.19
N ALA A 6 0.97 -8.80 20.91
CA ALA A 6 0.33 -7.60 20.36
C ALA A 6 -0.12 -7.76 18.90
N ASN A 7 0.32 -8.80 18.18
CA ASN A 7 0.05 -8.99 16.75
C ASN A 7 -1.20 -9.82 16.42
N ARG A 8 -1.91 -10.39 17.42
CA ARG A 8 -3.04 -11.30 17.16
C ARG A 8 -4.39 -10.59 16.97
N ASP A 9 -4.61 -9.46 17.64
CA ASP A 9 -5.93 -8.80 17.66
C ASP A 9 -6.06 -7.55 16.77
N SER A 10 -4.97 -7.09 16.10
CA SER A 10 -4.96 -5.81 15.38
C SER A 10 -5.17 -5.92 13.86
N ARG A 11 -5.23 -7.13 13.29
CA ARG A 11 -5.25 -7.31 11.82
C ARG A 11 -6.56 -7.00 11.10
N PRO A 12 -7.74 -7.28 11.64
CA PRO A 12 -8.98 -6.84 11.01
C PRO A 12 -9.15 -5.32 11.04
N SER A 13 -8.55 -4.64 12.02
CA SER A 13 -8.78 -3.22 12.29
C SER A 13 -7.99 -2.26 11.40
N PHE A 14 -6.86 -2.67 10.79
CA PHE A 14 -6.08 -1.71 10.01
C PHE A 14 -6.60 -1.50 8.58
N TRP A 15 -7.28 -2.48 7.97
CA TRP A 15 -7.81 -2.33 6.61
C TRP A 15 -8.89 -1.24 6.47
N PRO A 16 -9.85 -1.07 7.40
CA PRO A 16 -10.76 0.08 7.35
C PRO A 16 -10.02 1.42 7.32
N ARG A 17 -8.97 1.59 8.14
CA ARG A 17 -8.12 2.79 8.15
C ARG A 17 -7.38 2.97 6.82
N VAL A 18 -6.83 1.89 6.26
CA VAL A 18 -6.19 1.92 4.93
C VAL A 18 -7.17 2.40 3.86
N ARG A 19 -8.41 1.91 3.89
CA ARG A 19 -9.46 2.31 2.93
C ARG A 19 -9.89 3.76 3.11
N GLU A 20 -9.79 4.28 4.31
CA GLU A 20 -10.13 5.66 4.63
C GLU A 20 -9.02 6.65 4.23
N PHE A 21 -7.77 6.34 4.53
CA PHE A 21 -6.68 7.33 4.46
C PHE A 21 -5.68 7.11 3.33
N ALA A 22 -5.48 5.88 2.86
CA ALA A 22 -4.40 5.60 1.90
C ALA A 22 -4.71 6.00 0.46
N VAL A 23 -6.00 6.03 0.10
CA VAL A 23 -6.48 6.45 -1.22
C VAL A 23 -7.74 7.30 -0.99
N PRO A 24 -7.57 8.58 -0.62
CA PRO A 24 -8.70 9.45 -0.32
C PRO A 24 -9.54 9.72 -1.58
N PRO A 25 -10.83 10.10 -1.44
CA PRO A 25 -11.72 10.40 -2.56
C PRO A 25 -11.18 11.41 -3.54
N SER A 26 -10.55 12.47 -3.05
CA SER A 26 -9.93 13.51 -3.88
C SER A 26 -8.84 12.97 -4.81
N MET A 27 -8.07 11.97 -4.34
CA MET A 27 -7.09 11.25 -5.15
C MET A 27 -7.78 10.47 -6.26
N ILE A 28 -8.83 9.71 -5.93
CA ILE A 28 -9.61 8.90 -6.89
C ILE A 28 -10.23 9.80 -7.96
N GLU A 29 -10.89 10.86 -7.55
CA GLU A 29 -11.54 11.83 -8.45
C GLU A 29 -10.52 12.46 -9.41
N THR A 30 -9.39 12.97 -8.87
CA THR A 30 -8.35 13.60 -9.67
C THR A 30 -7.69 12.61 -10.62
N ALA A 31 -7.31 11.43 -10.15
CA ALA A 31 -6.68 10.40 -10.98
C ALA A 31 -7.63 9.91 -12.08
N THR A 32 -8.91 9.72 -11.76
CA THR A 32 -9.94 9.32 -12.72
C THR A 32 -10.18 10.39 -13.78
N ALA A 33 -10.32 11.67 -13.39
CA ALA A 33 -10.50 12.77 -14.33
C ALA A 33 -9.30 12.90 -15.30
N ARG A 34 -8.07 12.82 -14.80
CA ARG A 34 -6.85 12.84 -15.61
C ARG A 34 -6.78 11.65 -16.57
N ARG A 35 -7.10 10.46 -16.11
CA ARG A 35 -7.12 9.25 -16.92
C ARG A 35 -8.14 9.36 -18.08
N HIS A 36 -9.34 9.89 -17.82
CA HIS A 36 -10.39 10.04 -18.84
C HIS A 36 -9.96 10.97 -19.99
N VAL A 37 -9.15 11.99 -19.74
CA VAL A 37 -8.61 12.86 -20.79
C VAL A 37 -7.28 12.33 -21.37
N GLY A 38 -6.86 11.12 -21.00
CA GLY A 38 -5.64 10.48 -21.50
C GLY A 38 -4.33 10.98 -20.86
N ASP A 39 -4.42 11.81 -19.82
CA ASP A 39 -3.28 12.29 -19.03
C ASP A 39 -2.88 11.24 -17.97
N TRP A 40 -2.30 10.15 -18.44
CA TRP A 40 -1.84 9.06 -17.55
C TRP A 40 -0.73 9.53 -16.58
N ALA A 41 0.12 10.48 -16.99
CA ALA A 41 1.19 10.99 -16.14
C ALA A 41 0.63 11.86 -15.00
N GLY A 42 -0.33 12.73 -15.29
CA GLY A 42 -1.07 13.49 -14.29
C GLY A 42 -1.88 12.59 -13.35
N ALA A 43 -2.46 11.50 -13.86
CA ALA A 43 -3.13 10.50 -13.02
C ALA A 43 -2.15 9.81 -12.05
N CYS A 44 -0.95 9.43 -12.51
CA CYS A 44 0.11 8.90 -11.67
C CYS A 44 0.54 9.91 -10.58
N ALA A 45 0.75 11.17 -10.97
CA ALA A 45 1.12 12.22 -10.03
C ALA A 45 0.05 12.42 -8.94
N ALA A 46 -1.24 12.42 -9.30
CA ALA A 46 -2.36 12.51 -8.36
C ALA A 46 -2.36 11.35 -7.35
N ALA A 47 -2.00 10.13 -7.79
CA ALA A 47 -1.91 8.96 -6.93
C ALA A 47 -0.55 8.83 -6.19
N GLY A 48 0.31 9.84 -6.22
CA GLY A 48 1.62 9.81 -5.57
C GLY A 48 2.62 8.84 -6.22
N ILE A 49 2.48 8.60 -7.52
CA ILE A 49 3.38 7.74 -8.30
C ILE A 49 4.31 8.61 -9.16
N ASP A 50 5.60 8.51 -8.92
CA ASP A 50 6.64 9.14 -9.73
C ASP A 50 6.95 8.28 -10.96
N VAL A 51 6.98 8.90 -12.14
CA VAL A 51 7.18 8.20 -13.40
C VAL A 51 8.64 8.32 -13.85
N ASP A 52 9.38 7.21 -13.79
CA ASP A 52 10.81 7.10 -14.13
C ASP A 52 11.01 6.39 -15.48
N LEU A 53 10.23 6.76 -16.47
CA LEU A 53 10.34 6.22 -17.82
C LEU A 53 10.11 7.29 -18.88
N ASN A 54 10.80 7.13 -20.02
CA ASN A 54 10.64 8.00 -21.16
C ASN A 54 10.31 7.16 -22.41
N LEU A 55 9.08 7.30 -22.92
CA LEU A 55 8.59 6.52 -24.05
C LEU A 55 9.38 6.81 -25.35
N ARG A 56 9.92 8.04 -25.53
CA ARG A 56 10.76 8.37 -26.69
C ARG A 56 12.10 7.65 -26.62
N SER A 57 12.70 7.60 -25.45
CA SER A 57 13.93 6.85 -25.21
C SER A 57 13.70 5.37 -25.42
N LEU A 58 12.61 4.82 -24.86
CA LEU A 58 12.21 3.43 -25.03
C LEU A 58 12.06 3.06 -26.52
N ALA A 59 11.39 3.92 -27.31
CA ALA A 59 11.21 3.69 -28.74
C ALA A 59 12.53 3.69 -29.53
N ARG A 60 13.54 4.44 -29.08
CA ARG A 60 14.89 4.46 -29.70
C ARG A 60 15.71 3.23 -29.34
N THR A 61 15.63 2.77 -28.08
CA THR A 61 16.45 1.65 -27.58
C THR A 61 15.85 0.28 -27.89
N HIS A 62 14.52 0.13 -27.80
CA HIS A 62 13.84 -1.16 -27.89
C HIS A 62 12.79 -1.24 -29.00
N GLY A 63 12.67 -0.18 -29.81
CA GLY A 63 11.73 -0.16 -30.93
C GLY A 63 10.38 0.48 -30.64
N ARG A 64 9.71 0.91 -31.73
CA ARG A 64 8.44 1.63 -31.65
C ARG A 64 7.28 0.75 -31.18
N GLU A 65 7.31 -0.51 -31.54
CA GLU A 65 6.27 -1.48 -31.19
C GLU A 65 6.18 -1.67 -29.68
N LEU A 66 7.31 -1.95 -29.03
CA LEU A 66 7.38 -2.07 -27.58
C LEU A 66 6.92 -0.77 -26.88
N ALA A 67 7.37 0.37 -27.37
CA ALA A 67 6.94 1.65 -26.80
C ALA A 67 5.43 1.89 -26.96
N ALA A 68 4.82 1.36 -28.04
CA ALA A 68 3.37 1.41 -28.25
C ALA A 68 2.63 0.49 -27.24
N HIS A 69 3.12 -0.73 -26.97
CA HIS A 69 2.56 -1.64 -25.97
C HIS A 69 2.63 -1.03 -24.55
N VAL A 70 3.79 -0.51 -24.15
CA VAL A 70 3.95 0.17 -22.86
C VAL A 70 3.02 1.38 -22.75
N ARG A 71 2.91 2.19 -23.81
CA ARG A 71 1.98 3.33 -23.85
C ARG A 71 0.52 2.89 -23.71
N ALA A 72 0.13 1.76 -24.32
CA ALA A 72 -1.21 1.23 -24.20
C ALA A 72 -1.50 0.81 -22.74
N ASP A 73 -0.58 0.14 -22.08
CA ASP A 73 -0.74 -0.24 -20.67
C ASP A 73 -0.81 1.02 -19.76
N LEU A 74 0.02 2.02 -20.00
CA LEU A 74 -0.01 3.28 -19.24
C LEU A 74 -1.33 4.06 -19.39
N ARG A 75 -1.96 4.02 -20.57
CA ARG A 75 -3.27 4.68 -20.80
C ARG A 75 -4.40 4.04 -20.00
N HIS A 76 -4.26 2.74 -19.68
CA HIS A 76 -5.28 1.97 -18.95
C HIS A 76 -4.93 1.75 -17.49
N LEU A 77 -3.73 2.17 -17.08
CA LEU A 77 -3.33 2.17 -15.68
C LEU A 77 -4.27 3.09 -14.88
N ALA A 78 -4.92 2.53 -13.86
CA ALA A 78 -5.60 3.26 -12.81
C ALA A 78 -4.66 3.32 -11.58
N PRO A 79 -3.88 4.40 -11.43
CA PRO A 79 -2.83 4.46 -10.42
C PRO A 79 -3.37 4.54 -8.99
N ASP A 80 -4.54 5.09 -8.79
CA ASP A 80 -5.33 5.07 -7.57
C ASP A 80 -5.78 3.65 -7.20
N LEU A 81 -6.30 2.88 -8.16
CA LEU A 81 -6.64 1.47 -7.99
C LEU A 81 -5.41 0.60 -7.70
N LEU A 82 -4.30 0.84 -8.40
CA LEU A 82 -3.03 0.19 -8.11
C LEU A 82 -2.63 0.44 -6.65
N ARG A 83 -2.64 1.71 -6.21
CA ARG A 83 -2.31 2.10 -4.84
C ARG A 83 -3.26 1.47 -3.81
N TRP A 84 -4.53 1.30 -4.15
CA TRP A 84 -5.53 0.62 -3.34
C TRP A 84 -5.15 -0.83 -3.04
N HIS A 85 -4.58 -1.54 -4.02
CA HIS A 85 -4.24 -2.96 -3.93
C HIS A 85 -2.76 -3.24 -3.62
N MET A 86 -1.92 -2.22 -3.46
CA MET A 86 -0.51 -2.40 -3.12
C MET A 86 -0.33 -3.15 -1.80
N PRO A 87 0.72 -4.00 -1.69
CA PRO A 87 1.04 -4.72 -0.46
C PRO A 87 1.32 -3.79 0.72
N ARG A 88 0.71 -4.08 1.86
CA ARG A 88 0.82 -3.27 3.08
C ARG A 88 1.35 -4.06 4.26
N ILE A 89 1.80 -3.36 5.30
CA ILE A 89 2.31 -3.94 6.55
C ILE A 89 1.44 -3.51 7.72
N ALA A 90 1.26 -4.42 8.69
CA ALA A 90 0.63 -4.10 9.96
C ALA A 90 1.67 -3.46 10.91
N PRO A 91 1.24 -2.69 11.92
CA PRO A 91 -0.16 -2.36 12.26
C PRO A 91 -0.73 -1.15 11.50
N ASP A 92 0.12 -0.32 10.90
CA ASP A 92 -0.23 1.02 10.42
C ASP A 92 -0.84 1.02 9.01
N GLY A 93 -0.83 -0.12 8.31
CA GLY A 93 -1.34 -0.22 6.96
C GLY A 93 -0.49 0.51 5.91
N LEU A 94 0.76 0.80 6.22
CA LEU A 94 1.69 1.46 5.31
C LEU A 94 2.09 0.54 4.15
N LEU A 95 2.49 1.11 3.02
CA LEU A 95 3.05 0.35 1.91
C LEU A 95 4.28 -0.46 2.38
N ARG A 96 4.35 -1.71 1.99
CA ARG A 96 5.53 -2.53 2.28
C ARG A 96 6.75 -1.91 1.61
N PRO A 97 7.79 -1.53 2.37
CA PRO A 97 8.96 -0.85 1.81
C PRO A 97 9.87 -1.80 1.02
N GLY A 98 10.65 -1.23 0.11
CA GLY A 98 11.70 -1.93 -0.62
C GLY A 98 11.21 -3.03 -1.56
N LEU A 99 10.02 -2.90 -2.15
CA LEU A 99 9.49 -3.84 -3.14
C LEU A 99 9.70 -3.36 -4.57
N THR A 100 9.94 -4.31 -5.46
CA THR A 100 9.77 -4.17 -6.91
C THR A 100 8.70 -5.16 -7.36
N ILE A 101 7.64 -4.67 -8.00
CA ILE A 101 6.46 -5.44 -8.39
C ILE A 101 6.24 -5.30 -9.89
N ALA A 102 6.15 -6.43 -10.62
CA ALA A 102 5.84 -6.42 -12.04
C ALA A 102 4.34 -6.13 -12.28
N LEU A 103 4.05 -5.15 -13.13
CA LEU A 103 2.71 -4.85 -13.65
C LEU A 103 2.47 -5.51 -15.01
N ALA A 104 3.49 -5.53 -15.88
CA ALA A 104 3.43 -6.15 -17.18
C ALA A 104 4.80 -6.71 -17.59
N ARG A 105 4.77 -7.71 -18.47
CA ARG A 105 5.97 -8.31 -19.08
C ARG A 105 5.89 -8.17 -20.57
N TYR A 106 7.00 -7.80 -21.18
CA TYR A 106 7.15 -7.66 -22.62
C TYR A 106 8.34 -8.52 -23.08
N GLU A 107 8.14 -9.25 -24.14
CA GLU A 107 9.23 -9.97 -24.80
C GLU A 107 9.69 -9.15 -25.99
N THR A 108 10.99 -8.93 -26.09
CA THR A 108 11.61 -8.18 -27.18
C THR A 108 12.76 -8.96 -27.76
N ALA A 109 12.94 -8.85 -29.08
CA ALA A 109 14.15 -9.33 -29.73
C ALA A 109 15.29 -8.37 -29.40
N GLY A 110 16.28 -8.82 -28.66
CA GLY A 110 17.51 -8.05 -28.36
C GLY A 110 18.70 -8.58 -29.16
N PRO A 111 19.82 -7.83 -29.20
CA PRO A 111 21.04 -8.24 -29.91
C PRO A 111 21.61 -9.58 -29.40
N ASN A 112 21.33 -9.95 -28.16
CA ASN A 112 21.81 -11.17 -27.49
C ASN A 112 20.71 -12.25 -27.31
N GLY A 113 19.61 -12.20 -28.08
CA GLY A 113 18.46 -13.09 -27.94
C GLY A 113 17.23 -12.39 -27.38
N ALA A 114 16.22 -13.17 -26.99
CA ALA A 114 14.98 -12.63 -26.40
C ALA A 114 15.29 -11.94 -25.07
N CYS A 115 15.04 -10.65 -25.01
CA CYS A 115 15.14 -9.84 -23.77
C CYS A 115 13.75 -9.69 -23.16
N ARG A 116 13.63 -9.85 -21.84
CA ARG A 116 12.38 -9.63 -21.10
C ARG A 116 12.43 -8.28 -20.42
N LEU A 117 11.55 -7.40 -20.82
CA LEU A 117 11.36 -6.10 -20.19
C LEU A 117 10.11 -6.13 -19.31
N HIS A 118 10.19 -5.55 -18.13
CA HIS A 118 9.06 -5.48 -17.21
C HIS A 118 8.70 -4.01 -16.93
N LEU A 119 7.41 -3.69 -16.99
CA LEU A 119 6.89 -2.50 -16.35
C LEU A 119 6.75 -2.81 -14.87
N VAL A 120 7.42 -2.04 -14.03
CA VAL A 120 7.46 -2.29 -12.59
C VAL A 120 7.11 -1.06 -11.77
N VAL A 121 6.50 -1.28 -10.61
CA VAL A 121 6.40 -0.27 -9.56
C VAL A 121 7.33 -0.63 -8.42
N ARG A 122 7.91 0.40 -7.79
CA ARG A 122 8.85 0.27 -6.68
C ARG A 122 8.37 1.10 -5.49
N THR A 123 8.44 0.51 -4.31
CA THR A 123 8.29 1.26 -3.06
C THR A 123 9.67 1.62 -2.53
N PRO A 124 9.87 2.83 -1.99
CA PRO A 124 11.16 3.21 -1.44
C PRO A 124 11.55 2.30 -0.28
N PRO A 125 12.84 2.21 0.07
CA PRO A 125 13.27 1.56 1.29
C PRO A 125 12.73 2.28 2.53
N ALA A 126 12.59 1.56 3.66
CA ALA A 126 11.98 2.11 4.88
C ALA A 126 12.61 3.40 5.39
N TRP A 127 13.93 3.55 5.19
CA TRP A 127 14.66 4.76 5.59
C TRP A 127 14.44 5.98 4.69
N ALA A 128 13.87 5.76 3.48
CA ALA A 128 13.51 6.81 2.53
C ALA A 128 12.00 6.93 2.32
N ASP A 129 11.19 6.44 3.27
CA ASP A 129 9.74 6.57 3.19
C ASP A 129 9.33 8.05 3.21
N ALA A 130 8.47 8.42 2.29
CA ALA A 130 8.00 9.78 2.12
C ALA A 130 6.52 9.84 1.85
N GLY A 131 5.72 9.52 2.84
CA GLY A 131 4.28 9.60 2.68
C GLY A 131 3.78 8.66 1.60
N GLN A 132 4.29 7.42 1.60
CA GLN A 132 3.77 6.35 0.77
C GLN A 132 3.90 6.58 -0.75
N ARG A 133 4.97 7.23 -1.20
CA ARG A 133 5.23 7.39 -2.64
C ARG A 133 5.67 6.08 -3.29
N ILE A 134 5.41 5.97 -4.58
CA ILE A 134 5.72 4.82 -5.42
C ILE A 134 6.43 5.34 -6.66
N SER A 135 7.39 4.61 -7.23
CA SER A 135 7.94 4.92 -8.55
C SER A 135 7.53 3.88 -9.59
N LEU A 136 7.23 4.33 -10.79
CA LEU A 136 6.89 3.51 -11.96
C LEU A 136 8.04 3.59 -12.97
N THR A 137 8.64 2.45 -13.30
CA THR A 137 9.81 2.37 -14.18
C THR A 137 9.80 1.09 -15.02
N LEU A 138 10.79 0.97 -15.89
CA LEU A 138 11.06 -0.26 -16.62
C LEU A 138 12.25 -0.99 -15.99
N TRP A 139 12.27 -2.32 -16.09
CA TRP A 139 13.35 -3.19 -15.62
C TRP A 139 13.65 -4.25 -16.69
N ASP A 140 14.91 -4.33 -17.11
CA ASP A 140 15.39 -5.15 -18.23
C ASP A 140 16.15 -6.42 -17.81
N GLY A 141 16.14 -6.74 -16.52
CA GLY A 141 16.91 -7.87 -15.99
C GLY A 141 18.37 -7.56 -15.66
N SER A 142 18.86 -6.38 -16.02
CA SER A 142 20.23 -5.98 -15.70
C SER A 142 20.39 -5.70 -14.20
N HIS A 143 21.51 -6.16 -13.62
CA HIS A 143 21.81 -5.94 -12.20
C HIS A 143 22.29 -4.51 -11.92
N SER A 144 22.70 -3.79 -12.94
CA SER A 144 23.38 -2.49 -12.82
C SER A 144 22.45 -1.30 -12.86
N GLY A 145 21.18 -1.46 -13.19
CA GLY A 145 20.24 -0.32 -13.28
C GLY A 145 20.66 0.77 -14.29
N ALA A 146 21.73 0.54 -15.04
CA ALA A 146 22.37 1.53 -15.91
C ALA A 146 21.50 1.98 -17.11
N GLY A 147 20.39 1.29 -17.37
CA GLY A 147 19.53 1.58 -18.52
C GLY A 147 18.34 2.52 -18.23
N PHE A 148 17.97 2.73 -16.97
CA PHE A 148 16.78 3.51 -16.62
C PHE A 148 17.07 4.51 -15.50
N PRO A 149 16.53 5.74 -15.60
CA PRO A 149 16.77 6.78 -14.61
C PRO A 149 16.14 6.40 -13.26
N GLY A 150 16.85 6.66 -12.18
CA GLY A 150 16.36 6.50 -10.82
C GLY A 150 17.44 6.03 -9.85
N PRO A 151 17.27 6.25 -8.55
CA PRO A 151 18.23 5.84 -7.54
C PRO A 151 18.32 4.31 -7.46
N PRO A 152 19.49 3.76 -7.03
CA PRO A 152 19.66 2.34 -6.84
C PRO A 152 18.64 1.79 -5.85
N HIS A 153 17.96 0.71 -6.22
CA HIS A 153 16.95 0.09 -5.38
C HIS A 153 17.51 -1.16 -4.67
N PRO A 154 17.28 -1.34 -3.36
CA PRO A 154 17.85 -2.46 -2.60
C PRO A 154 17.40 -3.84 -3.09
N HIS A 155 16.24 -3.91 -3.74
CA HIS A 155 15.69 -5.11 -4.35
C HIS A 155 15.24 -4.81 -5.78
N PRO A 156 16.16 -4.74 -6.74
CA PRO A 156 15.84 -4.35 -8.12
C PRO A 156 14.98 -5.39 -8.85
N HIS A 157 15.09 -6.66 -8.46
CA HIS A 157 14.35 -7.76 -9.11
C HIS A 157 12.88 -7.77 -8.74
N PRO A 158 11.97 -7.96 -9.72
CA PRO A 158 10.56 -8.13 -9.44
C PRO A 158 10.30 -9.29 -8.48
N SER A 159 9.48 -9.03 -7.47
CA SER A 159 9.13 -10.01 -6.46
C SER A 159 8.29 -11.14 -7.05
N ARG A 160 8.70 -12.39 -6.81
CA ARG A 160 7.91 -13.58 -7.20
C ARG A 160 6.61 -13.71 -6.41
N ARG A 161 6.52 -13.07 -5.27
CA ARG A 161 5.36 -13.10 -4.38
C ARG A 161 4.29 -12.09 -4.77
N PHE A 162 4.69 -10.96 -5.34
CA PHE A 162 3.79 -9.87 -5.70
C PHE A 162 3.81 -9.72 -7.23
N ARG A 163 3.00 -10.52 -7.93
CA ARG A 163 2.93 -10.64 -9.38
C ARG A 163 1.66 -9.98 -9.90
N LEU A 164 1.63 -8.65 -9.99
CA LEU A 164 0.50 -7.90 -10.53
C LEU A 164 0.40 -7.99 -12.05
N ASP A 165 1.43 -8.46 -12.72
CA ASP A 165 1.39 -8.84 -14.14
C ASP A 165 0.39 -9.97 -14.43
N LEU A 166 0.13 -10.84 -13.45
CA LEU A 166 -0.89 -11.89 -13.50
C LEU A 166 -2.25 -11.44 -12.96
N HIS A 167 -2.33 -10.28 -12.32
CA HIS A 167 -3.52 -9.76 -11.65
C HIS A 167 -3.84 -8.34 -12.15
N ARG A 168 -4.00 -8.21 -13.49
CA ARG A 168 -4.25 -6.91 -14.13
C ARG A 168 -5.52 -6.23 -13.63
N HIS A 169 -6.53 -6.98 -13.22
CA HIS A 169 -7.77 -6.47 -12.64
C HIS A 169 -7.57 -5.63 -11.36
N LEU A 170 -6.37 -5.66 -10.75
CA LEU A 170 -6.02 -4.86 -9.57
C LEU A 170 -5.41 -3.48 -9.93
N TRP A 171 -5.21 -3.18 -11.23
CA TRP A 171 -4.59 -1.91 -11.65
C TRP A 171 -4.98 -1.42 -13.06
N ASP A 172 -5.44 -2.30 -13.96
CA ASP A 172 -5.89 -1.96 -15.32
C ASP A 172 -7.41 -1.73 -15.29
N ALA A 173 -7.83 -0.48 -15.54
CA ALA A 173 -9.23 -0.07 -15.45
C ALA A 173 -10.18 -0.83 -16.42
N ARG A 174 -9.65 -1.43 -17.49
CA ARG A 174 -10.46 -2.22 -18.45
C ARG A 174 -10.75 -3.63 -17.96
N ARG A 175 -10.00 -4.12 -17.00
CA ARG A 175 -10.05 -5.50 -16.53
C ARG A 175 -10.60 -5.63 -15.12
N THR A 176 -11.17 -4.57 -14.56
CA THR A 176 -11.72 -4.55 -13.21
C THR A 176 -12.96 -5.46 -13.05
N ASP A 177 -13.67 -5.75 -14.12
CA ASP A 177 -14.77 -6.72 -14.16
C ASP A 177 -14.30 -8.14 -13.79
N GLU A 178 -13.07 -8.52 -14.15
CA GLU A 178 -12.49 -9.79 -13.74
C GLU A 178 -12.35 -9.92 -12.21
N LEU A 179 -12.32 -8.80 -11.47
CA LEU A 179 -12.14 -8.81 -10.02
C LEU A 179 -13.21 -9.64 -9.33
N ARG A 180 -14.47 -9.58 -9.78
CA ARG A 180 -15.57 -10.36 -9.21
C ARG A 180 -15.27 -11.86 -9.23
N ILE A 181 -14.88 -12.37 -10.42
CA ILE A 181 -14.56 -13.79 -10.62
C ILE A 181 -13.24 -14.12 -9.91
N ARG A 182 -12.19 -13.29 -10.07
CA ARG A 182 -10.85 -13.54 -9.54
C ARG A 182 -10.78 -13.45 -8.01
N SER A 183 -11.68 -12.72 -7.34
CA SER A 183 -11.81 -12.66 -5.89
C SER A 183 -12.73 -13.73 -5.29
N GLY A 184 -13.56 -14.40 -6.11
CA GLY A 184 -14.59 -15.34 -5.65
C GLY A 184 -15.85 -14.66 -5.15
N ALA A 185 -16.08 -13.40 -5.51
CA ALA A 185 -17.30 -12.66 -5.14
C ALA A 185 -18.53 -13.14 -5.93
N ASP A 186 -18.34 -13.76 -7.10
CA ASP A 186 -19.38 -14.39 -7.91
C ASP A 186 -20.13 -15.52 -7.17
N ARG A 187 -19.44 -16.20 -6.26
CA ARG A 187 -20.00 -17.30 -5.46
C ARG A 187 -20.79 -16.83 -4.23
N LEU A 188 -20.74 -15.56 -3.89
CA LEU A 188 -21.54 -15.00 -2.79
C LEU A 188 -23.03 -14.95 -3.11
N SER A 189 -23.39 -14.79 -4.38
CA SER A 189 -24.78 -14.75 -4.85
C SER A 189 -25.42 -16.14 -4.90
N ALA A 190 -24.64 -17.20 -5.01
CA ALA A 190 -25.09 -18.56 -4.86
C ALA A 190 -24.98 -18.93 -3.38
N ALA A 191 -26.08 -19.06 -2.68
CA ALA A 191 -26.19 -19.47 -1.26
C ALA A 191 -25.69 -20.92 -1.04
N ALA A 192 -24.53 -21.26 -1.54
CA ALA A 192 -23.87 -22.55 -1.37
C ALA A 192 -22.62 -22.36 -0.53
N ARG A 193 -22.73 -22.69 0.78
CA ARG A 193 -21.59 -23.14 1.53
C ARG A 193 -20.88 -24.19 0.67
N PRO A 194 -19.56 -24.07 0.38
CA PRO A 194 -18.83 -25.17 -0.24
C PRO A 194 -19.04 -26.41 0.62
N ALA A 195 -19.45 -27.51 -0.02
CA ALA A 195 -19.58 -28.78 0.65
C ALA A 195 -18.24 -29.09 1.34
N PRO A 196 -18.23 -29.51 2.62
CA PRO A 196 -17.00 -29.75 3.37
C PRO A 196 -16.10 -30.82 2.77
N ASP A 197 -16.60 -31.60 1.81
CA ASP A 197 -15.93 -32.77 1.24
C ASP A 197 -14.96 -32.47 0.09
N GLN A 198 -14.90 -31.23 -0.43
CA GLN A 198 -14.00 -30.88 -1.54
C GLN A 198 -12.67 -30.24 -1.11
N VAL A 199 -12.44 -30.03 0.17
CA VAL A 199 -11.12 -29.63 0.67
C VAL A 199 -10.36 -30.91 0.98
N PRO A 200 -9.32 -31.29 0.21
CA PRO A 200 -8.47 -32.41 0.60
C PRO A 200 -8.01 -32.19 2.01
N ALA A 201 -8.21 -33.17 2.89
CA ALA A 201 -7.75 -33.13 4.27
C ALA A 201 -6.23 -32.91 4.27
N GLY A 202 -5.83 -31.65 4.28
CA GLY A 202 -4.44 -31.26 4.40
C GLY A 202 -4.09 -31.09 5.87
N PRO A 203 -2.82 -31.27 6.24
CA PRO A 203 -2.37 -31.39 7.61
C PRO A 203 -2.75 -30.15 8.45
N ASP A 204 -2.80 -30.32 9.77
CA ASP A 204 -3.11 -29.34 10.85
C ASP A 204 -2.53 -27.91 10.70
N GLN A 205 -1.56 -27.75 9.80
CA GLN A 205 -0.93 -26.47 9.51
C GLN A 205 -1.87 -25.43 8.88
N LEU A 206 -2.92 -25.84 8.15
CA LEU A 206 -3.94 -24.95 7.61
C LEU A 206 -4.85 -24.36 8.71
N GLY A 207 -5.08 -25.08 9.79
CA GLY A 207 -5.89 -24.62 10.92
C GLY A 207 -5.30 -23.40 11.62
N THR A 208 -4.00 -23.39 11.86
CA THR A 208 -3.29 -22.28 12.54
C THR A 208 -3.18 -21.04 11.63
N VAL A 209 -2.99 -21.25 10.31
CA VAL A 209 -2.86 -20.14 9.34
C VAL A 209 -4.22 -19.50 9.05
N ARG A 210 -5.31 -20.27 9.01
CA ARG A 210 -6.68 -19.76 8.81
C ARG A 210 -7.13 -18.80 9.90
N GLN A 211 -6.60 -18.91 11.13
CA GLN A 211 -6.92 -18.00 12.23
C GLN A 211 -6.32 -16.60 12.04
N GLU A 212 -5.25 -16.47 11.24
CA GLU A 212 -4.56 -15.19 11.07
C GLU A 212 -5.10 -14.36 9.90
N ARG A 213 -5.46 -14.99 8.79
CA ARG A 213 -6.02 -14.38 7.59
C ARG A 213 -6.71 -15.45 6.74
N PRO A 214 -7.91 -15.20 6.21
CA PRO A 214 -8.60 -16.18 5.36
C PRO A 214 -7.85 -16.41 4.05
N CYS A 215 -7.66 -17.69 3.73
CA CYS A 215 -7.03 -18.14 2.49
C CYS A 215 -8.09 -18.36 1.40
N ALA A 216 -7.78 -18.00 0.16
CA ALA A 216 -8.65 -18.21 -1.01
C ALA A 216 -8.43 -19.60 -1.63
N VAL A 217 -8.51 -20.66 -0.81
CA VAL A 217 -8.16 -22.05 -1.20
C VAL A 217 -8.93 -22.52 -2.44
N ASP A 218 -10.18 -22.15 -2.53
CA ASP A 218 -11.09 -22.45 -3.65
C ASP A 218 -10.63 -21.88 -4.99
N ARG A 219 -9.67 -20.94 -4.98
CA ARG A 219 -9.11 -20.25 -6.16
C ARG A 219 -7.70 -20.73 -6.52
N TRP A 220 -7.02 -21.40 -5.61
CA TRP A 220 -5.60 -21.74 -5.78
C TRP A 220 -5.32 -22.56 -7.03
N ALA A 221 -6.20 -23.51 -7.40
CA ALA A 221 -6.02 -24.32 -8.61
C ALA A 221 -6.02 -23.46 -9.87
N ALA A 222 -7.06 -22.64 -10.05
CA ALA A 222 -7.21 -21.76 -11.20
C ALA A 222 -6.05 -20.74 -11.29
N GLU A 223 -5.70 -20.13 -10.16
CA GLU A 223 -4.61 -19.14 -10.09
C GLU A 223 -3.22 -19.76 -10.30
N ALA A 224 -3.01 -21.00 -9.81
CA ALA A 224 -1.79 -21.76 -10.08
C ALA A 224 -1.69 -22.17 -11.56
N GLY A 225 -2.80 -22.51 -12.18
CA GLY A 225 -2.87 -22.75 -13.62
C GLY A 225 -2.46 -21.52 -14.44
N ILE A 226 -2.98 -20.34 -14.10
CA ILE A 226 -2.57 -19.07 -14.72
C ILE A 226 -1.07 -18.81 -14.54
N LEU A 227 -0.54 -19.03 -13.34
CA LEU A 227 0.89 -18.87 -13.05
C LEU A 227 1.74 -19.84 -13.88
N LEU A 228 1.39 -21.12 -13.90
CA LEU A 228 2.12 -22.13 -14.65
C LEU A 228 2.10 -21.84 -16.15
N HIS A 229 0.94 -21.48 -16.70
CA HIS A 229 0.82 -21.09 -18.10
C HIS A 229 1.71 -19.88 -18.44
N ALA A 230 1.75 -18.86 -17.59
CA ALA A 230 2.64 -17.71 -17.77
C ALA A 230 4.14 -18.04 -17.67
N GLU A 231 4.49 -19.18 -17.09
CA GLU A 231 5.86 -19.74 -17.06
C GLU A 231 6.08 -20.80 -18.19
N GLY A 232 5.14 -20.93 -19.13
CA GLY A 232 5.20 -21.87 -20.27
C GLY A 232 4.97 -23.33 -19.87
N ARG A 233 4.24 -23.60 -18.79
CA ARG A 233 3.99 -24.95 -18.25
C ARG A 233 2.49 -25.23 -18.20
N ALA A 234 2.07 -26.42 -18.62
CA ALA A 234 0.68 -26.86 -18.55
C ALA A 234 0.32 -27.40 -17.14
N ALA A 235 1.26 -28.00 -16.44
CA ALA A 235 1.09 -28.58 -15.11
C ALA A 235 2.36 -28.44 -14.27
N GLY A 236 2.28 -28.73 -12.98
CA GLY A 236 3.46 -28.75 -12.11
C GLY A 236 3.19 -28.34 -10.68
N THR A 237 4.28 -28.20 -9.94
CA THR A 237 4.25 -27.85 -8.53
C THR A 237 4.44 -26.35 -8.32
N VAL A 238 3.58 -25.74 -7.50
CA VAL A 238 3.60 -24.34 -7.10
C VAL A 238 3.75 -24.25 -5.59
N VAL A 239 4.55 -23.30 -5.10
CA VAL A 239 4.72 -23.05 -3.67
C VAL A 239 3.70 -22.02 -3.21
N VAL A 240 2.88 -22.37 -2.24
CA VAL A 240 2.03 -21.42 -1.48
C VAL A 240 2.76 -20.99 -0.21
N ARG A 241 2.88 -19.68 0.02
CA ARG A 241 3.63 -19.13 1.17
C ARG A 241 2.72 -18.40 2.15
N PHE A 242 2.79 -18.82 3.41
CA PHE A 242 2.13 -18.17 4.53
C PHE A 242 3.17 -17.47 5.42
N GLY A 243 3.39 -16.20 5.18
CA GLY A 243 4.42 -15.46 5.91
C GLY A 243 5.85 -15.89 5.55
N ALA A 244 6.74 -15.86 6.56
CA ALA A 244 8.17 -16.14 6.36
C ALA A 244 8.53 -17.62 6.45
N ARG A 245 7.81 -18.41 7.25
CA ARG A 245 8.22 -19.74 7.66
C ARG A 245 7.36 -20.89 7.11
N HIS A 246 6.07 -20.66 6.88
CA HIS A 246 5.15 -21.71 6.47
C HIS A 246 4.97 -21.75 4.96
N ARG A 247 5.10 -22.94 4.38
CA ARG A 247 4.95 -23.19 2.94
C ARG A 247 4.20 -24.49 2.73
N LEU A 248 3.39 -24.53 1.66
CA LEU A 248 2.75 -25.74 1.14
C LEU A 248 3.14 -25.90 -0.31
N LEU A 249 3.12 -27.12 -0.79
CA LEU A 249 3.23 -27.44 -2.21
C LEU A 249 1.83 -27.70 -2.77
N LEU A 250 1.53 -27.07 -3.88
CA LEU A 250 0.31 -27.26 -4.65
C LEU A 250 0.70 -27.98 -5.94
N GLU A 251 0.37 -29.24 -6.04
CA GLU A 251 0.56 -30.03 -7.26
C GLU A 251 -0.67 -29.86 -8.13
N VAL A 252 -0.47 -29.25 -9.31
CA VAL A 252 -1.52 -28.98 -10.29
C VAL A 252 -1.32 -29.94 -11.45
N THR A 253 -2.34 -30.73 -11.74
CA THR A 253 -2.38 -31.64 -12.90
C THR A 253 -3.16 -30.99 -14.02
N ALA A 254 -2.64 -31.11 -15.25
CA ALA A 254 -3.39 -30.73 -16.43
C ALA A 254 -4.56 -31.71 -16.61
N ASP A 255 -5.73 -31.18 -16.89
CA ASP A 255 -6.82 -32.03 -17.38
C ASP A 255 -6.53 -32.39 -18.85
N ALA A 256 -6.59 -33.68 -19.18
CA ALA A 256 -6.25 -34.16 -20.49
C ALA A 256 -7.18 -33.63 -21.61
N ASP A 257 -8.41 -33.27 -21.25
CA ASP A 257 -9.47 -32.85 -22.18
C ASP A 257 -9.81 -31.34 -22.07
N GLY A 258 -9.25 -30.60 -21.10
CA GLY A 258 -9.44 -29.14 -20.95
C GLY A 258 -10.86 -28.69 -20.61
N ALA A 259 -11.76 -29.62 -20.27
CA ALA A 259 -13.17 -29.34 -19.99
C ALA A 259 -13.49 -29.10 -18.53
N GLU A 260 -12.65 -29.56 -17.59
CA GLU A 260 -12.83 -29.38 -16.16
C GLU A 260 -11.73 -28.46 -15.54
N PRO A 261 -12.03 -27.79 -14.44
CA PRO A 261 -11.01 -27.00 -13.73
C PRO A 261 -9.86 -27.91 -13.27
N PRO A 262 -8.60 -27.44 -13.34
CA PRO A 262 -7.43 -28.25 -13.01
C PRO A 262 -7.55 -28.82 -11.60
N LEU A 263 -7.31 -30.12 -11.47
CA LEU A 263 -7.27 -30.80 -10.18
C LEU A 263 -5.99 -30.42 -9.45
N PHE A 264 -6.07 -30.28 -8.14
CA PHE A 264 -4.92 -29.97 -7.34
C PHE A 264 -4.82 -30.86 -6.08
N ARG A 265 -3.59 -31.08 -5.65
CA ARG A 265 -3.27 -31.77 -4.41
C ARG A 265 -2.39 -30.90 -3.54
N ILE A 266 -2.68 -30.82 -2.25
CA ILE A 266 -1.85 -30.12 -1.28
C ILE A 266 -0.89 -31.13 -0.63
N ALA A 267 0.41 -30.84 -0.69
CA ALA A 267 1.44 -31.63 -0.04
C ALA A 267 2.27 -30.72 0.92
N PRO A 268 2.76 -31.28 2.04
CA PRO A 268 3.69 -30.54 2.90
C PRO A 268 4.99 -30.26 2.14
N ALA A 269 5.58 -29.08 2.39
CA ALA A 269 6.86 -28.73 1.77
C ALA A 269 7.97 -29.59 2.38
N SER A 270 8.43 -30.60 1.64
CA SER A 270 9.62 -31.38 2.01
C SER A 270 10.89 -30.53 1.81
N ARG A 271 11.95 -30.81 2.63
CA ARG A 271 13.24 -30.08 2.54
C ARG A 271 14.04 -30.41 1.27
N GLU A 272 13.62 -31.40 0.50
CA GLU A 272 14.33 -31.89 -0.68
C GLU A 272 14.20 -30.98 -1.90
N HIS A 273 13.14 -30.16 -1.97
CA HIS A 273 12.97 -29.18 -3.03
C HIS A 273 13.68 -27.88 -2.66
N GLY A 274 14.85 -27.64 -3.25
CA GLY A 274 15.60 -26.40 -3.07
C GLY A 274 14.71 -25.15 -3.28
N PRO A 275 14.80 -24.10 -2.43
CA PRO A 275 13.83 -23.01 -2.37
C PRO A 275 13.78 -22.09 -3.60
N THR A 276 14.62 -22.30 -4.58
CA THR A 276 14.84 -21.35 -5.70
C THR A 276 14.21 -21.73 -7.03
N ALA A 277 13.75 -22.97 -7.21
CA ALA A 277 13.34 -23.48 -8.52
C ALA A 277 11.83 -23.44 -8.81
N LEU A 278 10.97 -23.50 -7.78
CA LEU A 278 9.53 -23.59 -7.97
C LEU A 278 8.86 -22.22 -8.09
N PRO A 279 7.82 -22.09 -8.95
CA PRO A 279 6.97 -20.91 -8.99
C PRO A 279 6.27 -20.70 -7.63
N VAL A 280 6.05 -19.44 -7.27
CA VAL A 280 5.37 -19.07 -6.01
C VAL A 280 4.01 -18.48 -6.33
N LEU A 281 2.95 -19.04 -5.73
CA LEU A 281 1.60 -18.50 -5.87
C LEU A 281 1.58 -17.05 -5.36
N PRO A 282 1.13 -16.09 -6.18
CA PRO A 282 1.10 -14.68 -5.77
C PRO A 282 0.23 -14.45 -4.53
N ASP A 283 0.60 -13.47 -3.71
CA ASP A 283 -0.18 -13.12 -2.50
C ASP A 283 -1.62 -12.73 -2.83
N ALA A 284 -1.84 -12.06 -3.97
CA ALA A 284 -3.19 -11.70 -4.44
C ALA A 284 -4.08 -12.91 -4.70
N ALA A 285 -3.48 -14.05 -5.07
CA ALA A 285 -4.16 -15.32 -5.27
C ALA A 285 -4.22 -16.18 -4.00
N THR A 286 -3.26 -16.00 -3.08
CA THR A 286 -3.15 -16.82 -1.87
C THR A 286 -4.24 -16.46 -0.85
N TRP A 287 -4.55 -15.17 -0.73
CA TRP A 287 -5.40 -14.64 0.33
C TRP A 287 -6.74 -14.13 -0.23
N VAL A 288 -7.77 -14.19 0.59
CA VAL A 288 -9.03 -13.50 0.31
C VAL A 288 -8.75 -12.00 0.17
N LEU A 289 -9.37 -11.38 -0.83
CA LEU A 289 -9.27 -9.93 -1.04
C LEU A 289 -9.77 -9.18 0.20
N PRO A 290 -9.01 -8.22 0.77
CA PRO A 290 -9.41 -7.50 1.96
C PRO A 290 -10.79 -6.83 1.84
N ASP A 291 -11.09 -6.25 0.67
CA ASP A 291 -12.37 -5.58 0.42
C ASP A 291 -13.55 -6.56 0.52
N LEU A 292 -13.37 -7.76 0.00
CA LEU A 292 -14.40 -8.81 0.06
C LEU A 292 -14.62 -9.28 1.51
N GLU A 293 -13.55 -9.37 2.30
CA GLU A 293 -13.63 -9.70 3.72
C GLU A 293 -14.33 -8.60 4.51
N LEU A 294 -13.99 -7.33 4.28
CA LEU A 294 -14.60 -6.18 4.92
C LEU A 294 -16.11 -6.08 4.62
N LEU A 295 -16.51 -6.33 3.37
CA LEU A 295 -17.91 -6.40 2.98
C LEU A 295 -18.64 -7.55 3.69
N ARG A 296 -18.06 -8.75 3.72
CA ARG A 296 -18.65 -9.94 4.38
C ARG A 296 -18.84 -9.76 5.88
N THR A 297 -17.96 -9.03 6.52
CA THR A 297 -18.02 -8.73 7.96
C THR A 297 -18.85 -7.49 8.29
N GLY A 298 -19.36 -6.77 7.29
CA GLY A 298 -20.05 -5.50 7.49
C GLY A 298 -19.15 -4.39 8.04
N SER A 299 -17.83 -4.56 7.94
CA SER A 299 -16.84 -3.58 8.46
C SER A 299 -16.68 -2.37 7.54
N ILE A 300 -17.17 -2.44 6.32
CA ILE A 300 -17.17 -1.34 5.35
C ILE A 300 -18.45 -1.40 4.50
N GLU A 301 -18.98 -0.23 4.17
CA GLU A 301 -20.08 -0.09 3.21
C GLU A 301 -19.50 0.03 1.77
N ALA A 302 -20.29 -0.37 0.77
CA ALA A 302 -19.87 -0.33 -0.63
C ALA A 302 -19.47 1.08 -1.09
N ASP A 303 -20.14 2.12 -0.61
CA ASP A 303 -19.84 3.53 -0.89
C ASP A 303 -18.45 4.00 -0.40
N ARG A 304 -17.84 3.25 0.52
CA ARG A 304 -16.51 3.54 1.04
C ARG A 304 -15.38 2.80 0.29
N LEU A 305 -15.75 1.93 -0.64
CA LEU A 305 -14.80 1.26 -1.51
C LEU A 305 -14.36 2.18 -2.66
N HIS A 306 -13.25 1.81 -3.29
CA HIS A 306 -12.87 2.39 -4.58
C HIS A 306 -13.99 2.13 -5.60
N PRO A 307 -14.44 3.11 -6.42
CA PRO A 307 -15.59 2.95 -7.31
C PRO A 307 -15.50 1.73 -8.24
N LEU A 308 -14.32 1.48 -8.82
CA LEU A 308 -14.08 0.31 -9.68
C LEU A 308 -14.16 -1.01 -8.90
N VAL A 309 -13.80 -1.02 -7.62
CA VAL A 309 -13.91 -2.19 -6.75
C VAL A 309 -15.36 -2.41 -6.34
N ALA A 310 -16.05 -1.34 -5.96
CA ALA A 310 -17.48 -1.38 -5.61
C ALA A 310 -18.32 -1.93 -6.77
N SER A 311 -18.12 -1.40 -7.98
CA SER A 311 -18.87 -1.84 -9.16
C SER A 311 -18.60 -3.31 -9.52
N ALA A 312 -17.38 -3.81 -9.26
CA ALA A 312 -17.03 -5.20 -9.52
C ALA A 312 -17.58 -6.17 -8.45
N LEU A 313 -17.47 -5.81 -7.16
CA LEU A 313 -17.85 -6.69 -6.06
C LEU A 313 -19.35 -6.63 -5.73
N VAL A 314 -19.98 -5.46 -5.89
CA VAL A 314 -21.38 -5.20 -5.55
C VAL A 314 -22.07 -4.49 -6.74
N PRO A 315 -22.27 -5.16 -7.89
CA PRO A 315 -22.76 -4.53 -9.12
C PRO A 315 -24.17 -3.93 -9.00
N ASP A 316 -24.99 -4.45 -8.09
CA ASP A 316 -26.35 -3.98 -7.87
C ASP A 316 -26.41 -2.76 -6.91
N HIS A 317 -25.25 -2.30 -6.42
CA HIS A 317 -25.18 -1.16 -5.54
C HIS A 317 -25.27 0.15 -6.33
N ALA A 318 -26.37 0.89 -6.12
CA ALA A 318 -26.48 2.25 -6.60
C ALA A 318 -25.67 3.19 -5.69
N PRO A 319 -24.70 3.97 -6.22
CA PRO A 319 -23.97 4.93 -5.40
C PRO A 319 -24.94 5.87 -4.69
N THR A 320 -24.83 5.94 -3.39
CA THR A 320 -25.65 6.88 -2.61
C THR A 320 -24.97 8.23 -2.69
N ASP A 321 -25.66 9.21 -3.27
CA ASP A 321 -25.22 10.60 -3.38
C ASP A 321 -25.25 11.32 -2.01
N ARG A 322 -24.78 10.63 -0.97
CA ARG A 322 -24.61 11.22 0.35
C ARG A 322 -23.28 11.97 0.35
N PRO A 323 -23.32 13.29 0.53
CA PRO A 323 -22.07 14.03 0.73
C PRO A 323 -21.37 13.38 1.92
N ARG A 324 -20.14 12.90 1.71
CA ARG A 324 -19.28 12.47 2.81
C ARG A 324 -19.19 13.65 3.78
N VAL A 325 -19.76 13.47 4.97
CA VAL A 325 -19.67 14.47 6.01
C VAL A 325 -18.19 14.69 6.26
N PRO A 326 -17.64 15.88 5.99
CA PRO A 326 -16.26 16.15 6.37
C PRO A 326 -16.14 15.92 7.86
N ASP A 327 -14.99 15.37 8.30
CA ASP A 327 -14.65 15.31 9.72
C ASP A 327 -15.08 16.62 10.36
N ARG A 328 -15.85 16.53 11.43
CA ARG A 328 -16.47 17.69 12.11
C ARG A 328 -15.39 18.65 12.63
N ALA A 329 -14.64 19.25 11.75
CA ALA A 329 -13.84 20.43 12.00
C ALA A 329 -14.82 21.60 12.12
N GLY A 330 -14.87 22.23 13.28
CA GLY A 330 -15.68 23.44 13.48
C GLY A 330 -16.84 23.33 14.46
N ARG A 331 -16.84 22.39 15.41
CA ARG A 331 -17.73 22.50 16.56
C ARG A 331 -17.30 23.69 17.40
N THR A 332 -18.19 24.68 17.53
CA THR A 332 -18.11 25.72 18.55
C THR A 332 -17.88 25.05 19.90
N GLY A 333 -16.70 25.19 20.49
CA GLY A 333 -16.38 24.69 21.81
C GLY A 333 -17.04 25.60 22.87
N LEU A 334 -17.66 25.00 23.91
CA LEU A 334 -18.07 25.73 25.09
C LEU A 334 -16.99 25.61 26.15
N VAL A 335 -16.53 26.72 26.69
CA VAL A 335 -15.50 26.79 27.74
C VAL A 335 -16.05 27.58 28.93
N GLU A 336 -15.90 27.01 30.09
CA GLU A 336 -16.19 27.74 31.33
C GLU A 336 -15.10 28.79 31.62
N CYS A 337 -15.46 30.05 31.58
CA CYS A 337 -14.56 31.17 31.80
C CYS A 337 -15.21 32.17 32.74
N ARG A 338 -14.57 32.46 33.87
CA ARG A 338 -15.07 33.39 34.89
C ARG A 338 -16.48 33.08 35.40
N GLY A 339 -16.83 31.80 35.51
CA GLY A 339 -18.13 31.36 36.03
C GLY A 339 -19.29 31.40 35.00
N ALA A 340 -19.00 31.68 33.75
CA ALA A 340 -19.94 31.64 32.64
C ALA A 340 -19.46 30.73 31.52
N GLN A 341 -20.40 30.16 30.75
CA GLN A 341 -20.09 29.34 29.56
C GLN A 341 -19.91 30.28 28.38
N HIS A 342 -18.72 30.25 27.78
CA HIS A 342 -18.34 31.05 26.62
C HIS A 342 -18.10 30.15 25.40
N ARG A 343 -18.51 30.62 24.24
CA ARG A 343 -18.29 29.92 22.96
C ARG A 343 -16.94 30.31 22.36
N ILE A 344 -16.25 29.33 21.86
CA ILE A 344 -15.09 29.51 20.99
C ILE A 344 -15.51 29.12 19.57
N GLY A 345 -15.20 29.93 18.60
CA GLY A 345 -15.52 29.67 17.20
C GLY A 345 -14.61 30.45 16.25
N LEU A 346 -14.77 30.22 14.97
CA LEU A 346 -14.01 30.88 13.93
C LEU A 346 -14.57 32.29 13.63
N VAL A 347 -13.72 33.30 13.73
CA VAL A 347 -13.98 34.67 13.28
C VAL A 347 -12.92 34.99 12.23
N ASP A 348 -13.34 35.29 11.01
CA ASP A 348 -12.44 35.55 9.87
C ASP A 348 -11.38 34.44 9.68
N GLY A 349 -11.78 33.19 9.97
CA GLY A 349 -10.89 32.03 9.83
C GLY A 349 -9.92 31.78 10.98
N VAL A 350 -10.00 32.54 12.06
CA VAL A 350 -9.16 32.39 13.27
C VAL A 350 -10.03 31.99 14.47
N LEU A 351 -9.58 31.05 15.30
CA LEU A 351 -10.27 30.71 16.55
C LEU A 351 -10.26 31.91 17.50
N ALA A 352 -11.43 32.35 17.89
CA ALA A 352 -11.63 33.46 18.81
C ALA A 352 -12.72 33.15 19.84
N PRO A 353 -12.66 33.73 21.04
CA PRO A 353 -13.75 33.67 22.01
C PRO A 353 -14.89 34.60 21.56
N LEU A 354 -16.04 34.02 21.22
CA LEU A 354 -17.18 34.73 20.61
C LEU A 354 -17.95 35.61 21.59
N ASP A 355 -17.93 35.28 22.87
CA ASP A 355 -18.76 35.90 23.91
C ASP A 355 -17.94 36.87 24.81
N HIS A 356 -16.74 37.23 24.38
CA HIS A 356 -15.91 38.26 25.04
C HIS A 356 -15.80 39.51 24.17
N ASP A 357 -15.68 40.67 24.83
CA ASP A 357 -15.35 41.91 24.16
C ASP A 357 -13.91 41.83 23.58
N PRO A 358 -13.71 42.13 22.29
CA PRO A 358 -12.37 42.16 21.69
C PRO A 358 -11.35 43.04 22.41
N ALA A 359 -11.80 44.11 23.02
CA ALA A 359 -10.93 44.97 23.84
C ALA A 359 -10.50 44.31 25.14
N GLU A 360 -11.37 43.49 25.73
CA GLU A 360 -11.07 42.69 26.90
C GLU A 360 -10.01 41.63 26.56
N ILE A 361 -10.20 40.89 25.49
CA ILE A 361 -9.25 39.88 25.03
C ILE A 361 -7.87 40.47 24.79
N ARG A 362 -7.77 41.63 24.16
CA ARG A 362 -6.51 42.32 23.91
C ARG A 362 -5.79 42.74 25.20
N ARG A 363 -6.54 43.17 26.23
CA ARG A 363 -5.98 43.47 27.56
C ARG A 363 -5.46 42.23 28.26
N GLU A 364 -6.20 41.12 28.16
CA GLU A 364 -5.82 39.85 28.76
C GLU A 364 -4.58 39.26 28.08
N GLU A 365 -4.46 39.34 26.74
CA GLU A 365 -3.25 38.94 26.01
C GLU A 365 -2.01 39.71 26.49
N LEU A 366 -2.16 41.03 26.77
CA LEU A 366 -1.10 41.84 27.33
C LEU A 366 -0.78 41.45 28.77
N LEU A 367 -1.81 41.12 29.57
CA LEU A 367 -1.64 40.64 30.94
C LEU A 367 -0.95 39.28 30.99
N VAL A 368 -1.26 38.39 30.08
CA VAL A 368 -0.60 37.08 29.95
C VAL A 368 0.91 37.23 29.76
N ALA A 369 1.34 38.22 28.98
CA ALA A 369 2.77 38.52 28.79
C ALA A 369 3.47 38.91 30.10
N LEU A 370 2.71 39.43 31.10
CA LEU A 370 3.23 39.87 32.40
C LEU A 370 3.01 38.80 33.48
N THR A 371 1.90 38.14 33.51
CA THR A 371 1.49 37.20 34.59
C THR A 371 1.67 35.73 34.27
N GLY A 372 1.77 35.38 33.00
CA GLY A 372 1.94 34.01 32.54
C GLY A 372 0.67 33.13 32.60
N VAL A 373 -0.47 33.66 33.07
CA VAL A 373 -1.72 32.91 33.27
C VAL A 373 -2.81 33.44 32.32
N PRO A 374 -3.09 32.78 31.20
CA PRO A 374 -4.14 33.22 30.29
C PRO A 374 -5.54 32.87 30.80
N LEU A 375 -6.57 33.56 30.30
CA LEU A 375 -7.96 33.20 30.49
C LEU A 375 -8.27 31.79 30.02
N PRO A 376 -9.22 31.06 30.64
CA PRO A 376 -9.61 29.71 30.19
C PRO A 376 -9.97 29.61 28.71
N CYS A 377 -10.65 30.62 28.13
CA CYS A 377 -10.92 30.67 26.69
C CYS A 377 -9.64 30.75 25.85
N LEU A 378 -8.67 31.55 26.22
CA LEU A 378 -7.38 31.64 25.52
C LEU A 378 -6.55 30.37 25.71
N GLN A 379 -6.63 29.74 26.90
CA GLN A 379 -6.00 28.42 27.13
C GLN A 379 -6.60 27.35 26.24
N ALA A 380 -7.93 27.31 26.12
CA ALA A 380 -8.60 26.35 25.28
C ALA A 380 -8.29 26.54 23.78
N ILE A 381 -8.14 27.79 23.32
CA ILE A 381 -7.70 28.11 21.97
C ILE A 381 -6.25 27.65 21.76
N ASP A 382 -5.37 27.93 22.71
CA ASP A 382 -3.97 27.50 22.64
C ASP A 382 -3.83 25.98 22.67
N GLU A 383 -4.64 25.29 23.47
CA GLU A 383 -4.68 23.81 23.48
C GLU A 383 -5.25 23.24 22.18
N ALA A 384 -6.30 23.85 21.61
CA ALA A 384 -6.82 23.46 20.31
C ALA A 384 -5.80 23.64 19.17
N HIS A 385 -4.91 24.63 19.28
CA HIS A 385 -3.80 24.80 18.34
C HIS A 385 -2.70 23.75 18.54
N ARG A 386 -2.44 23.34 19.78
CA ARG A 386 -1.37 22.36 20.09
C ARG A 386 -1.81 20.92 19.92
N ARG A 387 -3.03 20.61 20.31
CA ARG A 387 -3.65 19.27 20.29
C ARG A 387 -5.10 19.35 19.84
N PRO A 388 -5.37 19.60 18.56
CA PRO A 388 -6.73 19.64 18.07
C PRO A 388 -7.35 18.24 18.13
N ASP A 389 -8.68 18.16 18.32
CA ASP A 389 -9.44 16.90 18.31
C ASP A 389 -9.24 16.12 17.00
N CYS A 390 -8.91 16.80 15.91
CA CYS A 390 -8.62 16.20 14.61
C CYS A 390 -7.18 15.70 14.45
N LEU A 391 -6.32 15.81 15.49
CA LEU A 391 -4.89 15.47 15.38
C LEU A 391 -4.64 14.05 14.89
N ASP A 392 -5.44 13.08 15.35
CA ASP A 392 -5.31 11.69 14.89
C ASP A 392 -5.66 11.55 13.41
N GLY A 393 -6.71 12.22 12.94
CA GLY A 393 -7.07 12.25 11.52
C GLY A 393 -6.03 12.95 10.66
N VAL A 394 -5.43 14.04 11.15
CA VAL A 394 -4.32 14.74 10.47
C VAL A 394 -3.10 13.84 10.40
N ARG A 395 -2.72 13.17 11.49
CA ARG A 395 -1.60 12.23 11.56
C ARG A 395 -1.76 11.10 10.55
N GLU A 396 -2.94 10.46 10.52
CA GLU A 396 -3.23 9.38 9.57
C GLU A 396 -3.09 9.85 8.12
N ARG A 397 -3.65 11.01 7.77
CA ARG A 397 -3.52 11.59 6.43
C ARG A 397 -2.05 11.84 6.06
N LEU A 398 -1.27 12.45 6.95
CA LEU A 398 0.16 12.73 6.73
C LEU A 398 0.98 11.45 6.58
N VAL A 399 0.70 10.43 7.38
CA VAL A 399 1.39 9.13 7.34
C VAL A 399 1.07 8.41 6.04
N HIS A 400 -0.17 8.46 5.57
CA HIS A 400 -0.59 7.87 4.30
C HIS A 400 -0.30 8.74 3.06
N GLY A 401 0.23 9.96 3.25
CA GLY A 401 0.68 10.84 2.17
C GLY A 401 -0.39 11.77 1.62
N ASP A 402 -1.57 11.86 2.24
CA ASP A 402 -2.62 12.83 1.94
C ASP A 402 -2.32 14.18 2.61
N ILE A 403 -1.28 14.86 2.13
CA ILE A 403 -0.85 16.15 2.69
C ILE A 403 -1.93 17.22 2.45
N ALA A 404 -2.55 17.22 1.27
CA ALA A 404 -3.58 18.20 0.93
C ALA A 404 -4.80 18.07 1.85
N GLY A 405 -5.28 16.83 2.08
CA GLY A 405 -6.37 16.57 3.00
C GLY A 405 -6.01 16.91 4.45
N ALA A 406 -4.77 16.66 4.88
CA ALA A 406 -4.31 17.03 6.20
C ALA A 406 -4.30 18.56 6.38
N LEU A 407 -3.75 19.31 5.41
CA LEU A 407 -3.73 20.77 5.44
C LEU A 407 -5.15 21.35 5.40
N ALA A 408 -6.05 20.81 4.56
CA ALA A 408 -7.44 21.25 4.51
C ALA A 408 -8.16 21.11 5.87
N VAL A 409 -7.88 20.01 6.62
CA VAL A 409 -8.40 19.83 7.97
C VAL A 409 -7.83 20.90 8.94
N VAL A 410 -6.53 21.18 8.84
CA VAL A 410 -5.87 22.20 9.67
C VAL A 410 -6.39 23.60 9.36
N GLU A 411 -6.49 23.95 8.08
CA GLU A 411 -7.03 25.23 7.63
C GLU A 411 -8.51 25.39 8.02
N GLY A 412 -9.30 24.32 7.95
CA GLY A 412 -10.69 24.32 8.40
C GLY A 412 -10.84 24.51 9.91
N LEU A 413 -9.82 24.15 10.71
CA LEU A 413 -9.80 24.35 12.15
C LEU A 413 -9.27 25.73 12.57
N LEU A 414 -8.16 26.14 11.97
CA LEU A 414 -7.37 27.30 12.44
C LEU A 414 -7.50 28.52 11.53
N GLY A 415 -8.05 28.36 10.34
CA GLY A 415 -8.06 29.36 9.28
C GLY A 415 -6.80 29.31 8.38
N PRO A 416 -6.88 29.91 7.17
CA PRO A 416 -5.82 29.80 6.16
C PRO A 416 -4.52 30.53 6.53
N ASP A 417 -4.62 31.57 7.36
CA ASP A 417 -3.48 32.41 7.75
C ASP A 417 -3.00 32.15 9.18
N ALA A 418 -3.47 31.08 9.81
CA ALA A 418 -3.12 30.77 11.20
C ALA A 418 -1.64 30.35 11.32
N LEU A 419 -0.93 30.97 12.23
CA LEU A 419 0.43 30.59 12.62
C LEU A 419 0.36 29.40 13.58
N LEU A 420 0.96 28.26 13.19
CA LEU A 420 1.07 27.09 14.04
C LEU A 420 2.02 27.35 15.20
N ARG A 421 1.49 27.26 16.42
CA ARG A 421 2.30 27.32 17.65
C ARG A 421 3.00 25.97 17.87
N GLY A 422 3.99 25.92 18.76
CA GLY A 422 4.62 24.66 19.15
C GLY A 422 3.62 23.66 19.72
N GLY A 423 3.81 22.38 19.47
CA GLY A 423 2.94 21.29 19.96
C GLY A 423 2.78 20.16 18.95
N ALA A 424 1.98 19.15 19.31
CA ALA A 424 1.87 17.90 18.57
C ALA A 424 1.45 18.07 17.10
N LEU A 425 0.56 19.02 16.79
CA LEU A 425 0.15 19.30 15.41
C LEU A 425 1.33 19.79 14.55
N ARG A 426 2.10 20.75 15.06
CA ARG A 426 3.29 21.25 14.37
C ARG A 426 4.33 20.17 14.19
N ASP A 427 4.59 19.37 15.24
CA ASP A 427 5.57 18.28 15.19
C ASP A 427 5.23 17.25 14.09
N GLU A 428 3.94 16.89 13.92
CA GLU A 428 3.49 15.98 12.85
C GLU A 428 3.71 16.57 11.45
N LEU A 429 3.39 17.86 11.25
CA LEU A 429 3.60 18.54 9.98
C LEU A 429 5.09 18.67 9.66
N GLU A 430 5.93 19.03 10.63
CA GLU A 430 7.38 19.07 10.46
C GLU A 430 7.96 17.68 10.15
N ALA A 431 7.50 16.64 10.85
CA ALA A 431 7.91 15.27 10.57
C ALA A 431 7.53 14.83 9.15
N ALA A 432 6.34 15.21 8.68
CA ALA A 432 5.91 14.94 7.30
C ALA A 432 6.77 15.69 6.27
N ALA A 433 7.09 16.96 6.53
CA ALA A 433 8.00 17.74 5.69
C ALA A 433 9.40 17.12 5.63
N GLN A 434 9.95 16.68 6.77
CA GLN A 434 11.25 16.02 6.83
C GLN A 434 11.27 14.68 6.07
N ARG A 435 10.20 13.88 6.17
CA ARG A 435 10.06 12.66 5.35
C ARG A 435 10.12 12.99 3.86
N ARG A 436 9.42 14.04 3.42
CA ARG A 436 9.40 14.47 2.02
C ARG A 436 10.77 14.95 1.51
N ILE A 437 11.49 15.73 2.33
CA ILE A 437 12.87 16.14 2.02
C ILE A 437 13.78 14.93 1.87
N ARG A 438 13.73 13.98 2.81
CA ARG A 438 14.54 12.76 2.78
C ARG A 438 14.27 11.92 1.53
N TYR A 439 13.02 11.81 1.12
CA TYR A 439 12.66 11.15 -0.13
C TYR A 439 13.24 11.89 -1.34
N GLY A 440 13.13 13.21 -1.38
CA GLY A 440 13.74 14.02 -2.44
C GLY A 440 15.25 13.77 -2.56
N LEU A 441 15.97 13.73 -1.44
CA LEU A 441 17.39 13.42 -1.41
C LEU A 441 17.68 11.98 -1.87
N PHE A 442 16.86 11.01 -1.47
CA PHE A 442 16.95 9.64 -1.98
C PHE A 442 16.73 9.58 -3.50
N ARG A 443 15.75 10.31 -4.01
CA ARG A 443 15.46 10.39 -5.46
C ARG A 443 16.59 11.03 -6.25
N ALA A 444 17.28 11.98 -5.65
CA ALA A 444 18.44 12.66 -6.23
C ALA A 444 19.76 11.88 -6.08
N ASP A 445 19.72 10.67 -5.51
CA ASP A 445 20.89 9.86 -5.17
C ASP A 445 21.92 10.61 -4.27
N MET A 446 21.39 11.47 -3.38
CA MET A 446 22.17 12.29 -2.45
C MET A 446 22.20 11.72 -1.02
N LEU A 447 21.56 10.58 -0.77
CA LEU A 447 21.62 9.88 0.51
C LEU A 447 22.49 8.65 0.37
N ASP A 448 23.54 8.58 1.15
CA ASP A 448 24.30 7.34 1.33
C ASP A 448 23.35 6.24 1.86
N PRO A 449 23.46 5.00 1.32
CA PRO A 449 22.73 3.88 1.88
C PRO A 449 23.09 3.76 3.37
N ALA A 450 22.05 3.66 4.21
CA ALA A 450 22.19 3.64 5.67
C ALA A 450 23.36 2.75 6.11
N PRO A 451 24.20 3.20 7.06
CA PRO A 451 25.35 2.44 7.52
C PRO A 451 24.89 1.09 8.10
N GLY A 452 25.11 -0.01 7.39
CA GLY A 452 24.72 -1.34 7.86
C GLY A 452 24.70 -2.46 6.82
N ARG A 453 24.85 -2.17 5.52
CA ARG A 453 25.06 -3.23 4.51
C ARG A 453 26.34 -2.97 3.74
N VAL A 454 27.42 -3.55 4.25
CA VAL A 454 28.63 -3.76 3.46
C VAL A 454 28.22 -4.60 2.24
N HIS A 455 28.18 -3.99 1.06
CA HIS A 455 28.12 -4.72 -0.19
C HIS A 455 29.41 -5.55 -0.26
N VAL A 456 29.31 -6.83 0.05
CA VAL A 456 30.35 -7.78 -0.26
C VAL A 456 30.37 -7.90 -1.78
N HIS A 457 31.31 -7.25 -2.41
CA HIS A 457 31.63 -7.45 -3.82
C HIS A 457 31.85 -8.94 -4.06
N PRO A 458 31.18 -9.58 -5.05
CA PRO A 458 31.30 -11.02 -5.30
C PRO A 458 32.66 -11.43 -5.87
N ASP A 459 33.57 -10.50 -6.18
CA ASP A 459 34.84 -10.75 -6.89
C ASP A 459 36.05 -11.02 -6.00
N ARG A 460 35.91 -11.17 -4.70
CA ARG A 460 36.98 -11.69 -3.87
C ARG A 460 36.76 -13.17 -3.61
N ALA A 461 37.30 -14.01 -4.48
CA ALA A 461 37.45 -15.43 -4.26
C ALA A 461 38.07 -15.68 -2.87
N ARG A 462 37.27 -16.25 -1.98
CA ARG A 462 37.74 -16.71 -0.66
C ARG A 462 38.74 -17.87 -0.88
N PRO A 463 39.94 -17.79 -0.35
CA PRO A 463 40.82 -18.97 -0.29
C PRO A 463 40.14 -20.02 0.59
N ARG A 464 40.07 -21.25 0.11
CA ARG A 464 39.57 -22.42 0.85
C ARG A 464 40.52 -22.65 2.04
N GLY A 465 40.19 -22.06 3.20
CA GLY A 465 40.83 -22.34 4.48
C GLY A 465 40.26 -23.59 5.11
N ARG A 466 41.11 -24.50 5.49
CA ARG A 466 40.88 -25.76 6.15
C ARG A 466 39.99 -25.59 7.39
N ARG A 467 38.95 -26.42 7.51
CA ARG A 467 38.15 -26.57 8.72
C ARG A 467 39.02 -27.12 9.85
N SER A 468 39.29 -26.32 10.87
CA SER A 468 39.75 -26.82 12.17
C SER A 468 38.56 -26.98 13.09
N HIS A 469 38.29 -28.21 13.53
CA HIS A 469 37.33 -28.50 14.58
C HIS A 469 37.92 -28.06 15.95
N PRO A 470 37.15 -27.37 16.81
CA PRO A 470 37.56 -27.19 18.20
C PRO A 470 37.37 -28.50 18.93
N ARG A 471 38.47 -29.02 19.48
CA ARG A 471 38.44 -30.14 20.43
C ARG A 471 37.89 -29.67 21.78
N HIS A 472 36.87 -30.36 22.28
CA HIS A 472 36.45 -30.25 23.66
C HIS A 472 37.62 -30.67 24.59
N THR A 473 38.02 -29.78 25.47
CA THR A 473 38.79 -30.16 26.68
C THR A 473 37.88 -30.08 27.88
N THR A 474 37.50 -31.26 28.35
CA THR A 474 37.07 -31.51 29.73
C THR A 474 38.27 -31.47 30.62
N SER A 475 38.25 -30.67 31.71
CA SER A 475 38.94 -31.02 32.97
C SER A 475 38.45 -30.15 34.12
N ARG A 476 37.93 -30.84 35.09
CA ARG A 476 37.84 -30.70 36.57
C ARG A 476 37.11 -29.47 37.09
#